data_45069bf910c9d8e69fe612d409f71183
#
_entry.id   45069bf910c9d8e69fe612d409f71183
#
_cell.length_a   1.000
_cell.length_b   1.000
_cell.length_c   1.000
_cell.angle_alpha   90.00
_cell.angle_beta   90.00
_cell.angle_gamma   90.00
#
_symmetry.space_group_name_H-M   'P 1'
#
loop_
_entity.id
_entity.type
_entity.pdbx_description
1 polymer ?
#
loop_
_entity_poly.entity_id
_entity_poly.type
_entity_poly.pdbx_seq_one_letter_code
_entity_poly.pdbx_strand_id
1 'polypeptide(L)'
;MRKVNLRSVDLNLLVVLEALLSEKQVTRAAEKLHMSQPAVSRALQRLRSVFSDPLLVRSAEGYDLTTRATEMMGDLKTILQSVEQIIAEPEFLPFTSKQHVKIAGPDLETALYVPDLMAMMRHEAPDMQIDLDSRPADYFEMLSKGEIHFAISGVPPDGGEDQLHRVLLDTTERAIIMGAQHPFANKRLSLDDYLKCRHGYVSITGKGLPMADIRLKAMGKQRNTSLRLTSFMTVADFCEKTDLIFMLPVNLIERLAVGRGVVWQPPPEALQAEPLQFYLYWHARDHHDPMHRWVRSAILRGAGRNSS
;
A
#
# COMPACT_ATOMS: atom_id res chain seq x y z
N MET A 1 31.91 -19.19 -30.13
CA MET A 1 30.83 -19.94 -29.46
C MET A 1 29.59 -19.95 -30.35
N ARG A 2 29.05 -21.13 -30.66
CA ARG A 2 27.79 -21.24 -31.45
C ARG A 2 26.65 -20.74 -30.56
N LYS A 3 25.93 -19.69 -30.98
CA LYS A 3 24.75 -19.18 -30.23
C LYS A 3 23.70 -20.30 -30.21
N VAL A 4 23.41 -20.84 -29.04
CA VAL A 4 22.30 -21.78 -28.83
C VAL A 4 20.99 -21.03 -28.86
N ASN A 5 20.05 -21.49 -29.69
CA ASN A 5 18.70 -20.93 -29.70
C ASN A 5 17.86 -21.66 -28.64
N LEU A 6 17.61 -21.02 -27.50
CA LEU A 6 16.84 -21.61 -26.42
C LEU A 6 15.41 -22.01 -26.82
N ARG A 7 14.81 -21.36 -27.85
CA ARG A 7 13.49 -21.77 -28.36
C ARG A 7 13.42 -23.14 -28.98
N SER A 8 14.58 -23.68 -29.42
CA SER A 8 14.68 -25.03 -30.00
C SER A 8 14.93 -26.11 -28.95
N VAL A 9 15.11 -25.76 -27.68
CA VAL A 9 15.37 -26.65 -26.57
C VAL A 9 14.19 -26.67 -25.63
N ASP A 10 13.64 -27.83 -25.33
CA ASP A 10 12.61 -27.99 -24.30
C ASP A 10 13.27 -27.86 -22.92
N LEU A 11 13.05 -26.72 -22.26
CA LEU A 11 13.67 -26.40 -20.95
C LEU A 11 13.22 -27.34 -19.82
N ASN A 12 12.05 -28.00 -19.95
CA ASN A 12 11.64 -29.05 -19.00
C ASN A 12 12.60 -30.21 -18.92
N LEU A 13 13.35 -30.46 -20.00
CA LEU A 13 14.40 -31.49 -20.01
C LEU A 13 15.52 -31.21 -19.00
N LEU A 14 15.74 -29.97 -18.57
CA LEU A 14 16.75 -29.64 -17.56
C LEU A 14 16.40 -30.21 -16.19
N VAL A 15 15.13 -30.26 -15.84
CA VAL A 15 14.65 -30.91 -14.59
C VAL A 15 14.89 -32.40 -14.65
N VAL A 16 14.61 -33.03 -15.81
CA VAL A 16 14.88 -34.45 -16.02
C VAL A 16 16.39 -34.76 -16.02
N LEU A 17 17.18 -33.84 -16.59
CA LEU A 17 18.64 -33.94 -16.58
C LEU A 17 19.18 -33.92 -15.14
N GLU A 18 18.74 -32.99 -14.30
CA GLU A 18 19.15 -32.92 -12.89
C GLU A 18 18.90 -34.25 -12.17
N ALA A 19 17.67 -34.77 -12.29
CA ALA A 19 17.31 -36.04 -11.67
C ALA A 19 18.15 -37.22 -12.19
N LEU A 20 18.41 -37.28 -13.50
CA LEU A 20 19.24 -38.32 -14.09
C LEU A 20 20.71 -38.26 -13.63
N LEU A 21 21.27 -37.04 -13.53
CA LEU A 21 22.65 -36.85 -13.08
C LEU A 21 22.81 -37.12 -11.58
N SER A 22 21.82 -36.75 -10.77
CA SER A 22 21.84 -36.98 -9.31
C SER A 22 21.66 -38.47 -8.98
N GLU A 23 20.70 -39.13 -9.63
CA GLU A 23 20.37 -40.55 -9.34
C GLU A 23 21.22 -41.55 -10.08
N LYS A 24 21.89 -41.16 -11.16
CA LYS A 24 22.68 -42.03 -12.05
C LYS A 24 21.93 -43.27 -12.56
N GLN A 25 20.62 -43.28 -12.43
CA GLN A 25 19.76 -44.41 -12.78
C GLN A 25 18.39 -43.96 -13.27
N VAL A 26 17.99 -44.41 -14.46
CA VAL A 26 16.74 -43.98 -15.11
C VAL A 26 15.50 -44.31 -14.26
N THR A 27 15.49 -45.49 -13.61
CA THR A 27 14.35 -45.91 -12.78
C THR A 27 14.20 -45.01 -11.56
N ARG A 28 15.29 -44.72 -10.82
CA ARG A 28 15.24 -43.82 -9.66
C ARG A 28 14.91 -42.40 -10.05
N ALA A 29 15.45 -41.89 -11.15
CA ALA A 29 15.08 -40.57 -11.67
C ALA A 29 13.59 -40.52 -12.05
N ALA A 30 13.00 -41.56 -12.57
CA ALA A 30 11.59 -41.67 -12.88
C ALA A 30 10.74 -41.63 -11.61
N GLU A 31 11.11 -42.35 -10.55
CA GLU A 31 10.48 -42.35 -9.24
C GLU A 31 10.53 -40.93 -8.61
N LYS A 32 11.74 -40.32 -8.58
CA LYS A 32 11.95 -38.93 -8.06
C LYS A 32 11.06 -37.90 -8.74
N LEU A 33 10.88 -38.05 -10.06
CA LEU A 33 10.09 -37.11 -10.86
C LEU A 33 8.60 -37.49 -10.96
N HIS A 34 8.15 -38.59 -10.35
CA HIS A 34 6.81 -39.13 -10.51
C HIS A 34 6.43 -39.35 -12.00
N MET A 35 7.41 -39.78 -12.82
CA MET A 35 7.23 -40.04 -14.23
C MET A 35 7.36 -41.57 -14.53
N SER A 36 6.84 -41.99 -15.69
CA SER A 36 7.11 -43.37 -16.14
C SER A 36 8.56 -43.53 -16.63
N GLN A 37 9.17 -44.68 -16.34
CA GLN A 37 10.52 -44.99 -16.83
C GLN A 37 10.69 -44.83 -18.36
N PRO A 38 9.73 -45.26 -19.22
CA PRO A 38 9.81 -44.99 -20.66
C PRO A 38 9.83 -43.49 -21.02
N ALA A 39 9.14 -42.62 -20.23
CA ALA A 39 9.14 -41.18 -20.46
C ALA A 39 10.54 -40.58 -20.15
N VAL A 40 11.13 -40.95 -19.01
CA VAL A 40 12.49 -40.52 -18.64
C VAL A 40 13.54 -41.04 -19.60
N SER A 41 13.38 -42.29 -20.08
CA SER A 41 14.29 -42.86 -21.09
C SER A 41 14.25 -42.09 -22.42
N ARG A 42 13.06 -41.72 -22.90
CA ARG A 42 12.91 -40.84 -24.08
C ARG A 42 13.51 -39.45 -23.86
N ALA A 43 13.30 -38.87 -22.68
CA ALA A 43 13.92 -37.59 -22.31
C ALA A 43 15.45 -37.68 -22.32
N LEU A 44 16.04 -38.77 -21.80
CA LEU A 44 17.50 -39.01 -21.85
C LEU A 44 18.01 -39.06 -23.28
N GLN A 45 17.27 -39.72 -24.19
CA GLN A 45 17.66 -39.76 -25.61
C GLN A 45 17.66 -38.37 -26.25
N ARG A 46 16.63 -37.54 -25.95
CA ARG A 46 16.59 -36.15 -26.42
C ARG A 46 17.73 -35.32 -25.82
N LEU A 47 18.03 -35.47 -24.54
CA LEU A 47 19.14 -34.79 -23.86
C LEU A 47 20.50 -35.16 -24.50
N ARG A 48 20.72 -36.42 -24.81
CA ARG A 48 21.94 -36.89 -25.53
C ARG A 48 22.10 -36.18 -26.88
N SER A 49 21.00 -35.97 -27.59
CA SER A 49 21.04 -35.26 -28.88
C SER A 49 21.31 -33.75 -28.67
N VAL A 50 20.69 -33.12 -27.65
CA VAL A 50 20.89 -31.70 -27.34
C VAL A 50 22.33 -31.41 -26.95
N PHE A 51 22.91 -32.25 -26.07
CA PHE A 51 24.27 -32.05 -25.55
C PHE A 51 25.33 -32.69 -26.41
N SER A 52 24.96 -33.56 -27.38
CA SER A 52 25.88 -34.38 -28.16
C SER A 52 26.83 -35.19 -27.26
N ASP A 53 26.28 -35.72 -26.14
CA ASP A 53 27.02 -36.43 -25.10
C ASP A 53 26.17 -37.58 -24.54
N PRO A 54 26.75 -38.77 -24.22
CA PRO A 54 26.03 -39.88 -23.61
C PRO A 54 25.41 -39.56 -22.24
N LEU A 55 25.97 -38.61 -21.50
CA LEU A 55 25.61 -38.17 -20.14
C LEU A 55 25.78 -39.23 -19.06
N LEU A 56 25.27 -40.44 -19.33
CA LEU A 56 25.39 -41.63 -18.50
C LEU A 56 26.02 -42.76 -19.31
N VAL A 57 27.11 -43.38 -18.79
CA VAL A 57 27.82 -44.49 -19.35
C VAL A 57 27.76 -45.70 -18.40
N ARG A 58 27.76 -46.92 -18.92
CA ARG A 58 27.79 -48.14 -18.09
C ARG A 58 29.12 -48.27 -17.37
N SER A 59 29.06 -48.61 -16.09
CA SER A 59 30.22 -48.97 -15.26
C SER A 59 30.02 -50.32 -14.59
N ALA A 60 31.02 -50.80 -13.87
CA ALA A 60 30.93 -52.05 -13.13
C ALA A 60 29.87 -52.05 -12.02
N GLU A 61 29.57 -50.85 -11.47
CA GLU A 61 28.60 -50.64 -10.36
C GLU A 61 27.25 -50.09 -10.85
N GLY A 62 27.02 -50.03 -12.19
CA GLY A 62 25.77 -49.52 -12.76
C GLY A 62 25.98 -48.48 -13.84
N TYR A 63 25.80 -47.19 -13.51
CA TYR A 63 26.03 -46.08 -14.43
C TYR A 63 26.86 -44.97 -13.77
N ASP A 64 27.78 -44.39 -14.55
CA ASP A 64 28.58 -43.23 -14.18
C ASP A 64 28.32 -42.06 -15.10
N LEU A 65 28.64 -40.85 -14.62
CA LEU A 65 28.53 -39.63 -15.39
C LEU A 65 29.71 -39.49 -16.35
N THR A 66 29.44 -38.92 -17.53
CA THR A 66 30.55 -38.44 -18.38
C THR A 66 31.22 -37.22 -17.71
N THR A 67 32.46 -36.90 -18.09
CA THR A 67 33.17 -35.72 -17.62
C THR A 67 32.33 -34.47 -17.84
N ARG A 68 31.73 -34.32 -19.01
CA ARG A 68 30.86 -33.21 -19.35
C ARG A 68 29.61 -33.13 -18.48
N ALA A 69 28.99 -34.27 -18.19
CA ALA A 69 27.83 -34.33 -17.30
C ALA A 69 28.19 -33.90 -15.87
N THR A 70 29.38 -34.31 -15.40
CA THR A 70 29.90 -33.91 -14.08
C THR A 70 30.15 -32.40 -14.01
N GLU A 71 30.78 -31.82 -15.03
CA GLU A 71 31.03 -30.38 -15.12
C GLU A 71 29.75 -29.54 -15.13
N MET A 72 28.70 -30.01 -15.81
CA MET A 72 27.43 -29.33 -15.91
C MET A 72 26.59 -29.36 -14.63
N MET A 73 26.81 -30.29 -13.70
CA MET A 73 25.95 -30.47 -12.52
C MET A 73 25.81 -29.19 -11.65
N GLY A 74 26.93 -28.51 -11.41
CA GLY A 74 26.94 -27.28 -10.59
C GLY A 74 26.12 -26.15 -11.22
N ASP A 75 26.38 -25.90 -12.50
CA ASP A 75 25.69 -24.87 -13.26
C ASP A 75 24.18 -25.17 -13.40
N LEU A 76 23.85 -26.46 -13.68
CA LEU A 76 22.46 -26.89 -13.79
C LEU A 76 21.68 -26.70 -12.52
N LYS A 77 22.23 -27.03 -11.36
CA LYS A 77 21.61 -26.81 -10.05
C LYS A 77 21.38 -25.34 -9.78
N THR A 78 22.36 -24.49 -10.07
CA THR A 78 22.27 -23.05 -9.90
C THR A 78 21.17 -22.44 -10.78
N ILE A 79 21.09 -22.89 -12.05
CA ILE A 79 20.06 -22.43 -12.99
C ILE A 79 18.66 -22.83 -12.50
N LEU A 80 18.45 -24.08 -12.09
CA LEU A 80 17.16 -24.55 -11.61
C LEU A 80 16.75 -23.85 -10.32
N GLN A 81 17.66 -23.63 -9.38
CA GLN A 81 17.41 -22.82 -8.18
C GLN A 81 17.01 -21.38 -8.53
N SER A 82 17.66 -20.77 -9.53
CA SER A 82 17.29 -19.43 -9.98
C SER A 82 15.89 -19.39 -10.59
N VAL A 83 15.51 -20.42 -11.34
CA VAL A 83 14.15 -20.56 -11.89
C VAL A 83 13.13 -20.75 -10.77
N GLU A 84 13.42 -21.58 -9.78
CA GLU A 84 12.57 -21.76 -8.60
C GLU A 84 12.37 -20.44 -7.84
N GLN A 85 13.42 -19.65 -7.67
CA GLN A 85 13.32 -18.32 -7.02
C GLN A 85 12.46 -17.34 -7.80
N ILE A 86 12.45 -17.40 -9.15
CA ILE A 86 11.60 -16.54 -9.99
C ILE A 86 10.13 -16.93 -9.88
N ILE A 87 9.86 -18.25 -9.76
CA ILE A 87 8.50 -18.81 -9.73
C ILE A 87 7.91 -18.76 -8.31
N ALA A 88 8.76 -18.86 -7.29
CA ALA A 88 8.34 -18.82 -5.90
C ALA A 88 7.62 -17.49 -5.59
N GLU A 89 6.53 -17.55 -4.87
CA GLU A 89 5.91 -16.34 -4.35
C GLU A 89 6.92 -15.59 -3.45
N PRO A 90 7.11 -14.28 -3.65
CA PRO A 90 8.03 -13.52 -2.82
C PRO A 90 7.54 -13.54 -1.37
N GLU A 91 8.39 -14.02 -0.48
CA GLU A 91 8.12 -14.02 0.95
C GLU A 91 8.57 -12.67 1.53
N PHE A 92 7.69 -12.04 2.30
CA PHE A 92 8.01 -10.84 3.05
C PHE A 92 8.18 -11.20 4.53
N LEU A 93 9.39 -10.99 5.03
CA LEU A 93 9.75 -11.17 6.42
C LEU A 93 9.91 -9.79 7.09
N PRO A 94 8.88 -9.27 7.77
CA PRO A 94 8.89 -7.92 8.32
C PRO A 94 10.10 -7.67 9.22
N PHE A 95 10.42 -8.61 10.11
CA PHE A 95 11.47 -8.47 11.12
C PHE A 95 12.88 -8.23 10.55
N THR A 96 13.17 -8.76 9.35
CA THR A 96 14.48 -8.62 8.69
C THR A 96 14.45 -7.64 7.52
N SER A 97 13.29 -7.10 7.20
CA SER A 97 13.12 -6.19 6.07
C SER A 97 13.75 -4.81 6.38
N LYS A 98 14.45 -4.26 5.39
CA LYS A 98 15.01 -2.89 5.40
C LYS A 98 14.33 -1.99 4.37
N GLN A 99 13.13 -2.38 3.92
CA GLN A 99 12.42 -1.62 2.91
C GLN A 99 11.91 -0.28 3.45
N HIS A 100 11.77 0.69 2.54
CA HIS A 100 11.23 2.00 2.84
C HIS A 100 9.78 2.08 2.37
N VAL A 101 8.89 2.48 3.26
CA VAL A 101 7.48 2.71 2.95
C VAL A 101 7.25 4.20 2.77
N LYS A 102 6.76 4.60 1.60
CA LYS A 102 6.43 6.00 1.29
C LYS A 102 4.94 6.21 1.39
N ILE A 103 4.52 7.09 2.27
CA ILE A 103 3.11 7.43 2.51
C ILE A 103 2.93 8.92 2.27
N ALA A 104 1.86 9.32 1.60
CA ALA A 104 1.50 10.73 1.47
C ALA A 104 0.05 10.97 1.87
N GLY A 105 -0.23 12.21 2.26
CA GLY A 105 -1.56 12.65 2.63
C GLY A 105 -1.51 13.95 3.44
N PRO A 106 -2.67 14.61 3.66
CA PRO A 106 -2.72 15.79 4.52
C PRO A 106 -2.17 15.54 5.93
N ASP A 107 -1.54 16.54 6.51
CA ASP A 107 -0.82 16.46 7.78
C ASP A 107 -1.62 15.82 8.92
N LEU A 108 -2.85 16.26 9.12
CA LEU A 108 -3.66 15.77 10.22
C LEU A 108 -4.30 14.40 9.93
N GLU A 109 -4.63 14.11 8.64
CA GLU A 109 -5.16 12.80 8.23
C GLU A 109 -4.09 11.71 8.43
N THR A 110 -2.84 11.97 8.01
CA THR A 110 -1.73 11.06 8.23
C THR A 110 -1.41 10.92 9.73
N ALA A 111 -1.54 11.98 10.52
CA ALA A 111 -1.33 11.94 11.95
C ALA A 111 -2.36 11.09 12.72
N LEU A 112 -3.49 10.75 12.12
CA LEU A 112 -4.46 9.83 12.74
C LEU A 112 -4.02 8.37 12.68
N TYR A 113 -3.28 7.94 11.65
CA TYR A 113 -3.04 6.53 11.36
C TYR A 113 -1.55 6.13 11.36
N VAL A 114 -0.65 7.02 10.92
CA VAL A 114 0.76 6.68 10.76
C VAL A 114 1.51 6.49 12.08
N PRO A 115 1.20 7.20 13.18
CA PRO A 115 1.83 6.93 14.47
C PRO A 115 1.61 5.50 14.97
N ASP A 116 0.41 4.95 14.83
CA ASP A 116 0.10 3.58 15.27
C ASP A 116 0.79 2.55 14.36
N LEU A 117 0.84 2.80 13.04
CA LEU A 117 1.65 2.02 12.12
C LEU A 117 3.13 2.01 12.57
N MET A 118 3.69 3.18 12.89
CA MET A 118 5.09 3.28 13.31
C MET A 118 5.34 2.54 14.63
N ALA A 119 4.40 2.61 15.58
CA ALA A 119 4.50 1.87 16.84
C ALA A 119 4.55 0.35 16.59
N MET A 120 3.69 -0.18 15.72
CA MET A 120 3.74 -1.60 15.33
C MET A 120 5.03 -1.96 14.60
N MET A 121 5.48 -1.12 13.65
CA MET A 121 6.72 -1.36 12.91
C MET A 121 7.95 -1.45 13.81
N ARG A 122 8.00 -0.67 14.90
CA ARG A 122 9.12 -0.75 15.86
C ARG A 122 9.26 -2.13 16.50
N HIS A 123 8.17 -2.89 16.59
CA HIS A 123 8.16 -4.23 17.17
C HIS A 123 8.24 -5.34 16.11
N GLU A 124 7.48 -5.21 15.03
CA GLU A 124 7.32 -6.27 14.02
C GLU A 124 8.32 -6.16 12.87
N ALA A 125 8.79 -4.93 12.54
CA ALA A 125 9.66 -4.62 11.40
C ALA A 125 10.66 -3.51 11.76
N PRO A 126 11.58 -3.72 12.74
CA PRO A 126 12.38 -2.67 13.37
C PRO A 126 13.32 -1.91 12.44
N ASP A 127 13.77 -2.55 11.36
CA ASP A 127 14.70 -1.98 10.38
C ASP A 127 14.01 -1.30 9.18
N MET A 128 12.69 -1.43 9.06
CA MET A 128 11.91 -0.72 8.03
C MET A 128 11.79 0.77 8.35
N GLN A 129 11.67 1.59 7.31
CA GLN A 129 11.55 3.04 7.43
C GLN A 129 10.26 3.54 6.78
N ILE A 130 9.69 4.61 7.35
CA ILE A 130 8.58 5.35 6.76
C ILE A 130 9.09 6.71 6.29
N ASP A 131 8.82 7.05 5.05
CA ASP A 131 8.92 8.39 4.48
C ASP A 131 7.51 8.96 4.34
N LEU A 132 7.21 9.99 5.14
CA LEU A 132 5.87 10.60 5.20
C LEU A 132 5.89 11.98 4.53
N ASP A 133 5.17 12.12 3.42
CA ASP A 133 5.03 13.38 2.71
C ASP A 133 3.64 14.00 2.99
N SER A 134 3.63 15.08 3.77
CA SER A 134 2.41 15.84 4.11
C SER A 134 2.25 17.12 3.29
N ARG A 135 3.11 17.38 2.32
CA ARG A 135 3.03 18.58 1.48
C ARG A 135 1.79 18.51 0.58
N PRO A 136 1.14 19.67 0.31
CA PRO A 136 0.07 19.72 -0.68
C PRO A 136 0.58 19.29 -2.05
N ALA A 137 0.15 18.11 -2.51
CA ALA A 137 0.56 17.51 -3.78
C ALA A 137 -0.59 16.70 -4.37
N ASP A 138 -0.45 16.29 -5.62
CA ASP A 138 -1.36 15.32 -6.22
C ASP A 138 -0.91 13.89 -5.85
N TYR A 139 -1.37 13.41 -4.70
CA TYR A 139 -1.01 12.09 -4.16
C TYR A 139 -1.39 10.96 -5.12
N PHE A 140 -2.48 11.13 -5.88
CA PHE A 140 -2.97 10.10 -6.79
C PHE A 140 -2.09 10.00 -8.03
N GLU A 141 -1.58 11.13 -8.52
CA GLU A 141 -0.57 11.15 -9.58
C GLU A 141 0.75 10.51 -9.11
N MET A 142 1.18 10.81 -7.88
CA MET A 142 2.37 10.20 -7.28
C MET A 142 2.22 8.67 -7.13
N LEU A 143 1.03 8.16 -6.73
CA LEU A 143 0.72 6.72 -6.71
C LEU A 143 0.83 6.12 -8.12
N SER A 144 0.23 6.78 -9.13
CA SER A 144 0.26 6.31 -10.51
C SER A 144 1.67 6.23 -11.07
N LYS A 145 2.56 7.15 -10.68
CA LYS A 145 3.98 7.16 -11.07
C LYS A 145 4.85 6.21 -10.23
N GLY A 146 4.34 5.67 -9.13
CA GLY A 146 5.12 4.84 -8.19
C GLY A 146 6.11 5.63 -7.33
N GLU A 147 5.90 6.92 -7.19
CA GLU A 147 6.71 7.80 -6.35
C GLU A 147 6.42 7.58 -4.86
N ILE A 148 5.17 7.21 -4.54
CA ILE A 148 4.71 6.79 -3.21
C ILE A 148 4.02 5.42 -3.28
N HIS A 149 3.94 4.74 -2.14
CA HIS A 149 3.29 3.42 -2.01
C HIS A 149 1.82 3.55 -1.59
N PHE A 150 1.54 4.50 -0.71
CA PHE A 150 0.21 4.71 -0.14
C PHE A 150 -0.15 6.18 -0.08
N ALA A 151 -1.45 6.47 -0.27
CA ALA A 151 -2.01 7.77 0.05
C ALA A 151 -3.15 7.62 1.06
N ILE A 152 -3.23 8.54 2.02
CA ILE A 152 -4.35 8.64 2.97
C ILE A 152 -5.11 9.91 2.62
N SER A 153 -6.41 9.78 2.33
CA SER A 153 -7.22 10.94 1.96
C SER A 153 -8.71 10.73 2.22
N GLY A 154 -9.36 11.78 2.71
CA GLY A 154 -10.81 11.90 2.77
C GLY A 154 -11.43 12.49 1.49
N VAL A 155 -10.62 12.85 0.49
CA VAL A 155 -11.06 13.35 -0.81
C VAL A 155 -10.75 12.30 -1.87
N PRO A 156 -11.73 11.90 -2.70
CA PRO A 156 -11.48 10.95 -3.78
C PRO A 156 -10.59 11.56 -4.87
N PRO A 157 -9.93 10.74 -5.71
CA PRO A 157 -9.18 11.22 -6.87
C PRO A 157 -10.11 11.86 -7.93
N ASP A 158 -9.59 12.84 -8.64
CA ASP A 158 -10.27 13.50 -9.77
C ASP A 158 -10.12 12.69 -11.08
N GLY A 159 -10.42 11.40 -11.07
CA GLY A 159 -10.25 10.48 -12.19
C GLY A 159 -9.10 9.49 -12.01
N GLY A 160 -8.94 8.54 -12.95
CA GLY A 160 -7.90 7.50 -12.86
C GLY A 160 -8.16 6.44 -11.80
N GLU A 161 -9.39 6.32 -11.31
CA GLU A 161 -9.77 5.40 -10.25
C GLU A 161 -9.57 3.92 -10.63
N ASP A 162 -9.62 3.58 -11.91
CA ASP A 162 -9.55 2.20 -12.41
C ASP A 162 -8.23 1.48 -12.05
N GLN A 163 -7.19 2.24 -11.75
CA GLN A 163 -5.87 1.70 -11.38
C GLN A 163 -5.59 1.77 -9.88
N LEU A 164 -6.51 2.32 -9.09
CA LEU A 164 -6.35 2.50 -7.66
C LEU A 164 -7.26 1.57 -6.88
N HIS A 165 -6.69 0.89 -5.93
CA HIS A 165 -7.43 0.22 -4.86
C HIS A 165 -7.58 1.13 -3.67
N ARG A 166 -8.64 0.93 -2.90
CA ARG A 166 -8.82 1.63 -1.62
C ARG A 166 -9.45 0.74 -0.57
N VAL A 167 -9.19 1.07 0.67
CA VAL A 167 -9.87 0.48 1.83
C VAL A 167 -10.28 1.61 2.78
N LEU A 168 -11.48 1.49 3.34
CA LEU A 168 -12.02 2.45 4.28
C LEU A 168 -11.26 2.36 5.62
N LEU A 169 -10.67 3.47 6.05
CA LEU A 169 -10.00 3.60 7.34
C LEU A 169 -10.98 4.04 8.43
N ASP A 170 -11.78 5.09 8.15
CA ASP A 170 -12.66 5.67 9.14
C ASP A 170 -13.86 6.38 8.48
N THR A 171 -14.90 6.60 9.27
CA THR A 171 -16.08 7.39 8.89
C THR A 171 -16.39 8.33 10.04
N THR A 172 -16.47 9.63 9.75
CA THR A 172 -16.62 10.66 10.76
C THR A 172 -17.61 11.73 10.33
N GLU A 173 -18.33 12.28 11.30
CA GLU A 173 -19.19 13.44 11.10
C GLU A 173 -18.36 14.73 11.03
N ARG A 174 -19.01 15.81 10.58
CA ARG A 174 -18.44 17.16 10.65
C ARG A 174 -18.98 17.90 11.85
N ALA A 175 -18.14 18.71 12.48
CA ALA A 175 -18.55 19.61 13.54
C ALA A 175 -17.95 21.01 13.35
N ILE A 176 -18.52 21.97 14.01
CA ILE A 176 -18.03 23.36 14.08
C ILE A 176 -17.18 23.46 15.33
N ILE A 177 -15.88 23.76 15.16
CA ILE A 177 -14.94 24.08 16.23
C ILE A 177 -14.81 25.58 16.41
N MET A 178 -14.73 26.04 17.67
CA MET A 178 -14.57 27.43 18.07
C MET A 178 -13.83 27.51 19.39
N GLY A 179 -13.37 28.70 19.76
CA GLY A 179 -12.78 28.95 21.09
C GLY A 179 -13.81 28.74 22.21
N ALA A 180 -13.38 28.28 23.37
CA ALA A 180 -14.24 28.07 24.53
C ALA A 180 -14.90 29.36 25.06
N GLN A 181 -14.33 30.52 24.72
CA GLN A 181 -14.89 31.86 25.07
C GLN A 181 -15.74 32.46 23.95
N HIS A 182 -15.96 31.73 22.85
CA HIS A 182 -16.77 32.23 21.74
C HIS A 182 -18.24 32.45 22.18
N PRO A 183 -18.94 33.51 21.73
CA PRO A 183 -20.32 33.79 22.13
C PRO A 183 -21.33 32.66 21.95
N PHE A 184 -21.03 31.74 21.04
CA PHE A 184 -21.86 30.56 20.78
C PHE A 184 -21.28 29.24 21.35
N ALA A 185 -20.25 29.30 22.19
CA ALA A 185 -19.61 28.07 22.74
C ALA A 185 -20.59 27.19 23.53
N ASN A 186 -21.53 27.80 24.23
CA ASN A 186 -22.52 27.13 25.08
C ASN A 186 -23.95 27.17 24.51
N LYS A 187 -24.11 27.53 23.24
CA LYS A 187 -25.42 27.67 22.58
C LYS A 187 -25.38 26.93 21.22
N ARG A 188 -26.37 26.11 20.96
CA ARG A 188 -26.51 25.48 19.66
C ARG A 188 -26.68 26.51 18.54
N LEU A 189 -25.85 26.44 17.52
CA LEU A 189 -25.89 27.35 16.37
C LEU A 189 -27.10 27.03 15.48
N SER A 190 -27.97 28.06 15.29
CA SER A 190 -28.91 28.09 14.17
C SER A 190 -28.16 28.43 12.86
N LEU A 191 -28.81 28.26 11.71
CA LEU A 191 -28.25 28.70 10.43
C LEU A 191 -27.97 30.21 10.42
N ASP A 192 -28.88 31.01 10.99
CA ASP A 192 -28.75 32.48 11.05
C ASP A 192 -27.63 32.91 11.99
N ASP A 193 -27.43 32.21 13.11
CA ASP A 193 -26.27 32.44 14.00
C ASP A 193 -24.96 32.06 13.30
N TYR A 194 -24.93 30.94 12.59
CA TYR A 194 -23.77 30.51 11.78
C TYR A 194 -23.38 31.56 10.74
N LEU A 195 -24.35 32.13 10.02
CA LEU A 195 -24.08 33.14 9.00
C LEU A 195 -23.57 34.48 9.58
N LYS A 196 -23.84 34.77 10.85
CA LYS A 196 -23.33 35.97 11.55
C LYS A 196 -21.89 35.82 12.00
N CYS A 197 -21.39 34.56 12.15
CA CYS A 197 -20.04 34.32 12.58
C CYS A 197 -19.03 34.67 11.49
N ARG A 198 -17.77 34.85 11.88
CA ARG A 198 -16.62 34.90 10.98
C ARG A 198 -16.05 33.50 10.81
N HIS A 199 -15.72 33.15 9.59
CA HIS A 199 -15.34 31.81 9.25
C HIS A 199 -13.89 31.71 8.78
N GLY A 200 -13.20 30.69 9.29
CA GLY A 200 -12.06 30.12 8.63
C GLY A 200 -12.42 28.81 7.91
N TYR A 201 -11.62 28.39 6.95
CA TYR A 201 -11.70 27.08 6.36
C TYR A 201 -10.32 26.55 5.96
N VAL A 202 -10.20 25.23 5.87
CA VAL A 202 -8.99 24.58 5.39
C VAL A 202 -9.21 24.09 3.95
N SER A 203 -8.29 24.41 3.07
CA SER A 203 -8.27 23.95 1.68
C SER A 203 -6.83 23.62 1.31
N ILE A 204 -6.47 22.35 1.38
CA ILE A 204 -5.10 21.85 1.19
C ILE A 204 -4.62 22.09 -0.22
N THR A 205 -5.43 21.77 -1.22
CA THR A 205 -5.08 21.94 -2.63
C THR A 205 -5.37 23.32 -3.19
N GLY A 206 -6.16 24.13 -2.47
CA GLY A 206 -6.66 25.41 -2.96
C GLY A 206 -7.75 25.30 -4.04
N LYS A 207 -8.12 24.08 -4.42
CA LYS A 207 -9.13 23.79 -5.45
C LYS A 207 -10.49 23.49 -4.82
N GLY A 208 -11.55 23.82 -5.54
CA GLY A 208 -12.94 23.58 -5.14
C GLY A 208 -13.46 24.49 -4.03
N LEU A 209 -14.78 24.45 -3.82
CA LEU A 209 -15.47 25.16 -2.73
C LEU A 209 -15.65 24.20 -1.55
N PRO A 210 -15.52 24.69 -0.30
CA PRO A 210 -15.91 23.92 0.87
C PRO A 210 -17.36 23.46 0.80
N MET A 211 -17.68 22.29 1.35
CA MET A 211 -19.04 21.72 1.35
C MET A 211 -20.09 22.69 1.91
N ALA A 212 -19.75 23.42 2.98
CA ALA A 212 -20.64 24.45 3.54
C ALA A 212 -20.99 25.54 2.52
N ASP A 213 -20.00 25.98 1.72
CA ASP A 213 -20.22 27.05 0.72
C ASP A 213 -21.06 26.53 -0.46
N ILE A 214 -20.90 25.26 -0.86
CA ILE A 214 -21.74 24.62 -1.89
C ILE A 214 -23.20 24.61 -1.42
N ARG A 215 -23.46 24.17 -0.18
CA ARG A 215 -24.82 24.12 0.38
C ARG A 215 -25.42 25.50 0.57
N LEU A 216 -24.65 26.47 1.10
CA LEU A 216 -25.11 27.83 1.27
C LEU A 216 -25.46 28.48 -0.09
N LYS A 217 -24.64 28.26 -1.11
CA LYS A 217 -24.88 28.75 -2.48
C LYS A 217 -26.19 28.18 -3.05
N ALA A 218 -26.47 26.90 -2.82
CA ALA A 218 -27.73 26.27 -3.24
C ALA A 218 -28.96 26.90 -2.55
N MET A 219 -28.81 27.51 -1.37
CA MET A 219 -29.83 28.24 -0.62
C MET A 219 -29.84 29.75 -0.90
N GLY A 220 -29.04 30.23 -1.87
CA GLY A 220 -28.89 31.67 -2.15
C GLY A 220 -28.21 32.45 -1.00
N LYS A 221 -27.45 31.77 -0.13
CA LYS A 221 -26.77 32.33 1.03
C LYS A 221 -25.25 32.24 0.88
N GLN A 222 -24.53 33.06 1.64
CA GLN A 222 -23.08 33.02 1.77
C GLN A 222 -22.67 33.36 3.19
N ARG A 223 -21.52 32.82 3.62
CA ARG A 223 -20.91 33.13 4.92
C ARG A 223 -19.78 34.15 4.78
N ASN A 224 -19.45 34.83 5.87
CA ASN A 224 -18.32 35.75 5.93
C ASN A 224 -17.03 34.97 6.19
N THR A 225 -16.27 34.69 5.12
CA THR A 225 -14.99 34.00 5.21
C THR A 225 -13.85 34.99 5.38
N SER A 226 -13.13 34.91 6.49
CA SER A 226 -12.03 35.81 6.84
C SER A 226 -10.65 35.17 6.69
N LEU A 227 -10.56 33.82 6.67
CA LEU A 227 -9.30 33.09 6.66
C LEU A 227 -9.39 31.80 5.86
N ARG A 228 -8.38 31.55 5.03
CA ARG A 228 -8.11 30.25 4.40
C ARG A 228 -6.78 29.73 4.89
N LEU A 229 -6.74 28.49 5.34
CA LEU A 229 -5.55 27.75 5.72
C LEU A 229 -5.27 26.62 4.71
N THR A 230 -4.02 26.23 4.60
CA THR A 230 -3.58 25.06 3.81
C THR A 230 -3.20 23.87 4.69
N SER A 231 -3.26 24.02 6.02
CA SER A 231 -2.98 23.03 7.03
C SER A 231 -4.01 23.07 8.14
N PHE A 232 -4.29 21.94 8.76
CA PHE A 232 -5.21 21.87 9.92
C PHE A 232 -4.53 22.26 11.24
N MET A 233 -3.21 22.16 11.33
CA MET A 233 -2.43 22.23 12.57
C MET A 233 -2.68 23.50 13.40
N THR A 234 -2.94 24.64 12.75
CA THR A 234 -3.10 25.94 13.42
C THR A 234 -4.56 26.33 13.67
N VAL A 235 -5.54 25.49 13.32
CA VAL A 235 -6.96 25.83 13.49
C VAL A 235 -7.31 26.13 14.94
N ALA A 236 -6.87 25.30 15.88
CA ALA A 236 -7.14 25.52 17.30
C ALA A 236 -6.53 26.84 17.81
N ASP A 237 -5.34 27.26 17.34
CA ASP A 237 -4.73 28.54 17.70
C ASP A 237 -5.59 29.73 17.26
N PHE A 238 -6.15 29.66 16.05
CA PHE A 238 -7.06 30.70 15.57
C PHE A 238 -8.37 30.73 16.35
N CYS A 239 -8.96 29.58 16.66
CA CYS A 239 -10.16 29.48 17.46
C CYS A 239 -9.97 30.06 18.88
N GLU A 240 -8.84 29.79 19.53
CA GLU A 240 -8.53 30.27 20.88
C GLU A 240 -8.30 31.80 20.94
N LYS A 241 -7.73 32.37 19.88
CA LYS A 241 -7.27 33.76 19.86
C LYS A 241 -8.21 34.71 19.13
N THR A 242 -9.24 34.19 18.45
CA THR A 242 -10.16 35.00 17.63
C THR A 242 -11.61 34.53 17.78
N ASP A 243 -12.52 35.24 17.10
CA ASP A 243 -13.92 34.85 16.94
C ASP A 243 -14.17 33.93 15.73
N LEU A 244 -13.14 33.36 15.16
CA LEU A 244 -13.25 32.46 13.99
C LEU A 244 -13.81 31.10 14.39
N ILE A 245 -14.73 30.62 13.55
CA ILE A 245 -15.20 29.23 13.61
C ILE A 245 -14.79 28.46 12.35
N PHE A 246 -14.56 27.16 12.50
CA PHE A 246 -14.23 26.26 11.39
C PHE A 246 -15.15 25.06 11.39
N MET A 247 -15.41 24.49 10.22
CA MET A 247 -16.11 23.21 10.08
C MET A 247 -15.12 22.14 9.66
N LEU A 248 -14.91 21.14 10.52
CA LEU A 248 -13.92 20.06 10.33
C LEU A 248 -14.54 18.69 10.66
N PRO A 249 -13.91 17.60 10.22
CA PRO A 249 -14.21 16.26 10.70
C PRO A 249 -13.99 16.11 12.21
N VAL A 250 -14.88 15.39 12.91
CA VAL A 250 -14.83 15.26 14.37
C VAL A 250 -13.55 14.59 14.86
N ASN A 251 -13.11 13.52 14.22
CA ASN A 251 -11.86 12.81 14.58
C ASN A 251 -10.61 13.71 14.49
N LEU A 252 -10.59 14.67 13.56
CA LEU A 252 -9.53 15.67 13.48
C LEU A 252 -9.66 16.71 14.60
N ILE A 253 -10.89 17.15 14.90
CA ILE A 253 -11.15 18.08 16.00
C ILE A 253 -10.70 17.47 17.34
N GLU A 254 -11.06 16.23 17.63
CA GLU A 254 -10.71 15.56 18.86
C GLU A 254 -9.19 15.56 19.08
N ARG A 255 -8.41 15.31 18.01
CA ARG A 255 -6.96 15.37 18.09
C ARG A 255 -6.43 16.79 18.30
N LEU A 256 -7.00 17.80 17.61
CA LEU A 256 -6.60 19.20 17.73
C LEU A 256 -6.96 19.81 19.09
N ALA A 257 -8.03 19.32 19.73
CA ALA A 257 -8.58 19.88 20.95
C ALA A 257 -7.87 19.41 22.23
N VAL A 258 -6.99 18.42 22.15
CA VAL A 258 -6.29 17.88 23.34
C VAL A 258 -5.51 18.99 24.06
N GLY A 259 -5.90 19.29 25.31
CA GLY A 259 -5.26 20.33 26.13
C GLY A 259 -5.47 21.77 25.65
N ARG A 260 -6.47 22.02 24.79
CA ARG A 260 -6.75 23.32 24.17
C ARG A 260 -8.08 23.91 24.69
N GLY A 261 -8.15 25.26 24.67
CA GLY A 261 -9.33 26.03 25.04
C GLY A 261 -10.35 26.12 23.89
N VAL A 262 -10.71 25.02 23.28
CA VAL A 262 -11.67 24.95 22.19
C VAL A 262 -12.84 24.03 22.53
N VAL A 263 -14.01 24.31 21.91
CA VAL A 263 -15.21 23.46 21.98
C VAL A 263 -15.74 23.23 20.58
N TRP A 264 -16.55 22.18 20.41
CA TRP A 264 -17.20 21.91 19.12
C TRP A 264 -18.63 21.43 19.28
N GLN A 265 -19.42 21.64 18.26
CA GLN A 265 -20.83 21.25 18.20
C GLN A 265 -21.23 20.85 16.79
N PRO A 266 -22.31 20.07 16.62
CA PRO A 266 -22.84 19.74 15.30
C PRO A 266 -23.18 21.02 14.49
N PRO A 267 -23.03 20.99 13.15
CA PRO A 267 -23.46 22.10 12.31
C PRO A 267 -24.99 22.23 12.32
N PRO A 268 -25.52 23.42 11.94
CA PRO A 268 -26.93 23.57 11.67
C PRO A 268 -27.48 22.51 10.73
N GLU A 269 -28.69 22.04 10.93
CA GLU A 269 -29.32 20.96 10.17
C GLU A 269 -29.22 21.16 8.64
N ALA A 270 -29.43 22.37 8.17
CA ALA A 270 -29.31 22.72 6.75
C ALA A 270 -27.88 22.53 6.17
N LEU A 271 -26.86 22.46 7.02
CA LEU A 271 -25.46 22.27 6.63
C LEU A 271 -24.93 20.84 6.94
N GLN A 272 -25.74 19.98 7.56
CA GLN A 272 -25.39 18.59 7.76
C GLN A 272 -25.22 17.89 6.40
N ALA A 273 -24.22 17.04 6.28
CA ALA A 273 -23.89 16.30 5.08
C ALA A 273 -23.62 14.85 5.45
N GLU A 274 -23.56 13.99 4.45
CA GLU A 274 -23.11 12.61 4.63
C GLU A 274 -21.77 12.58 5.38
N PRO A 275 -21.57 11.57 6.25
CA PRO A 275 -20.31 11.40 6.95
C PRO A 275 -19.12 11.37 5.98
N LEU A 276 -18.02 11.96 6.39
CA LEU A 276 -16.78 11.93 5.63
C LEU A 276 -16.09 10.60 5.84
N GLN A 277 -15.61 10.01 4.76
CA GLN A 277 -14.92 8.73 4.77
C GLN A 277 -13.44 8.95 4.43
N PHE A 278 -12.55 8.43 5.28
CA PHE A 278 -11.11 8.40 5.04
C PHE A 278 -10.71 7.05 4.48
N TYR A 279 -9.89 7.08 3.44
CA TYR A 279 -9.43 5.87 2.76
C TYR A 279 -7.91 5.81 2.70
N LEU A 280 -7.39 4.60 2.77
CA LEU A 280 -6.06 4.26 2.32
C LEU A 280 -6.14 3.84 0.86
N TYR A 281 -5.33 4.47 0.02
CA TYR A 281 -5.23 4.20 -1.42
C TYR A 281 -3.87 3.61 -1.76
N TRP A 282 -3.82 2.71 -2.76
CA TRP A 282 -2.60 2.18 -3.37
C TRP A 282 -2.84 1.81 -4.82
N HIS A 283 -1.77 1.70 -5.63
CA HIS A 283 -1.89 1.36 -7.04
C HIS A 283 -2.08 -0.14 -7.24
N ALA A 284 -2.80 -0.55 -8.30
CA ALA A 284 -3.08 -1.94 -8.63
C ALA A 284 -1.83 -2.80 -8.83
N ARG A 285 -0.71 -2.20 -9.31
CA ARG A 285 0.58 -2.89 -9.45
C ARG A 285 1.09 -3.51 -8.15
N ASP A 286 0.79 -2.86 -7.02
CA ASP A 286 1.29 -3.22 -5.69
C ASP A 286 0.26 -4.01 -4.86
N HIS A 287 -0.88 -4.38 -5.50
CA HIS A 287 -1.98 -5.02 -4.79
C HIS A 287 -1.58 -6.35 -4.16
N HIS A 288 -0.79 -7.15 -4.89
CA HIS A 288 -0.34 -8.48 -4.46
C HIS A 288 1.06 -8.47 -3.83
N ASP A 289 1.75 -7.34 -3.83
CA ASP A 289 3.08 -7.23 -3.20
C ASP A 289 3.01 -7.54 -1.70
N PRO A 290 3.84 -8.45 -1.17
CA PRO A 290 3.76 -8.91 0.21
C PRO A 290 4.03 -7.82 1.24
N MET A 291 4.99 -6.91 1.00
CA MET A 291 5.26 -5.77 1.89
C MET A 291 4.06 -4.83 1.93
N HIS A 292 3.48 -4.52 0.75
CA HIS A 292 2.28 -3.68 0.67
C HIS A 292 1.09 -4.30 1.40
N ARG A 293 0.90 -5.62 1.29
CA ARG A 293 -0.16 -6.35 2.02
C ARG A 293 0.04 -6.25 3.53
N TRP A 294 1.27 -6.44 4.00
CA TRP A 294 1.60 -6.33 5.42
C TRP A 294 1.34 -4.91 5.94
N VAL A 295 1.82 -3.87 5.24
CA VAL A 295 1.63 -2.46 5.64
C VAL A 295 0.14 -2.10 5.68
N ARG A 296 -0.65 -2.49 4.67
CA ARG A 296 -2.11 -2.28 4.69
C ARG A 296 -2.77 -2.91 5.90
N SER A 297 -2.41 -4.17 6.19
CA SER A 297 -2.91 -4.89 7.35
C SER A 297 -2.53 -4.19 8.67
N ALA A 298 -1.30 -3.69 8.77
CA ALA A 298 -0.82 -2.97 9.94
C ALA A 298 -1.57 -1.63 10.14
N ILE A 299 -1.79 -0.86 9.08
CA ILE A 299 -2.58 0.39 9.14
C ILE A 299 -4.03 0.11 9.58
N LEU A 300 -4.66 -0.94 9.03
CA LEU A 300 -6.02 -1.32 9.39
C LEU A 300 -6.13 -1.75 10.85
N ARG A 301 -5.18 -2.52 11.36
CA ARG A 301 -5.12 -2.89 12.79
C ARG A 301 -5.01 -1.66 13.68
N GLY A 302 -4.15 -0.68 13.33
CA GLY A 302 -4.02 0.59 14.05
C GLY A 302 -5.29 1.43 14.02
N ALA A 303 -6.05 1.39 12.92
CA ALA A 303 -7.36 2.04 12.81
C ALA A 303 -8.50 1.28 13.54
N GLY A 304 -8.19 0.23 14.30
CA GLY A 304 -9.19 -0.59 15.01
C GLY A 304 -10.05 -1.47 14.09
N ARG A 305 -9.60 -1.74 12.85
CA ARG A 305 -10.29 -2.58 11.86
C ARG A 305 -9.53 -3.88 11.63
N ASN A 306 -10.20 -5.00 11.81
CA ASN A 306 -9.63 -6.29 11.42
C ASN A 306 -9.63 -6.42 9.90
N SER A 307 -8.52 -6.89 9.34
CA SER A 307 -8.42 -7.26 7.93
C SER A 307 -9.42 -8.39 7.64
N SER A 308 -10.45 -8.11 6.89
CA SER A 308 -11.38 -9.11 6.35
C SER A 308 -10.75 -9.79 5.15
#